data_37d8c16591eb3c3553995393a539ddc4
#
_entry.id   37d8c16591eb3c3553995393a539ddc4
#
_cell.length_a   1.000
_cell.length_b   1.000
_cell.length_c   1.000
_cell.angle_alpha   90.00
_cell.angle_beta   90.00
_cell.angle_gamma   90.00
#
_symmetry.space_group_name_H-M   'P 1'
#
loop_
_entity.id
_entity.type
_entity.pdbx_description
1 polymer ?
#
loop_
_entity_poly.entity_id
_entity_poly.type
_entity_poly.pdbx_seq_one_letter_code
_entity_poly.pdbx_strand_id
1 'polypeptide(L)'
;MCGILGYIARENIRDTQEKFINSLGMLSHRGPDFQDFIQYENILLGHTRLAILDLDSRSNQPMNFGDKYTLIFNGEIYNYKELREELSIQGYRFHTQSDTEVLVCAYDYWGEKCVEYFNGMWAFALLDKERNIIFCSRDRFGEKPFFYFQDEDRFIFASEIKAILPFLKSVKANISAMIPFIVRGNVDCCDNETFFKGVYRLNPAENMVISFKTLEIRKTYYYHLGAIAPKAENPYKNVRMLLEDSVRLRLRSDVRIGGCLSGGLDSSCLNALIAKFHPNKKDYIAIHAKSSLQESDESWYAEEVAKYLGIELCVIEPTEDEFLDSLEKVMRTQDEPFGSTSIYMQYFVMKKARELGIKVMFDGQGADEVFLGYEGYLKNIYKYFNDKGEEKNFFENLKMFRYSKEGILDGFCGINDYNIMFERIQKSNIKNKYLKKEEIKQIFHYETFLGFNVKEIKSNNLQALLRYEDRDSMAFGVETRLPYLDHRLVDFVLSLPVEIKFQQGYLKYLLRKSCEDLLPKQIVWRYNKMGFESPQKEWLKTFKSEMLMAINHSRILKEIFDKIEIREDNFMWRLYNIAKWEEIYRVEI
;
A
#
# COMPACT_ATOMS: atom_id res chain seq x y z
N MET A 1 -11.70 -7.34 -4.14
CA MET A 1 -11.56 -6.65 -2.82
C MET A 1 -12.84 -5.95 -2.43
N CYS A 2 -12.97 -5.56 -1.16
CA CYS A 2 -14.25 -5.19 -0.58
C CYS A 2 -14.12 -3.91 0.24
N GLY A 3 -15.25 -3.41 0.77
CA GLY A 3 -15.28 -2.41 1.82
C GLY A 3 -15.88 -3.00 3.09
N ILE A 4 -15.28 -2.72 4.24
CA ILE A 4 -15.80 -3.10 5.55
C ILE A 4 -16.10 -1.84 6.37
N LEU A 5 -17.17 -1.91 7.15
CA LEU A 5 -17.55 -0.89 8.12
C LEU A 5 -18.10 -1.57 9.36
N GLY A 6 -17.63 -1.16 10.55
CA GLY A 6 -18.13 -1.64 11.83
C GLY A 6 -18.41 -0.49 12.77
N TYR A 7 -19.47 -0.62 13.54
CA TYR A 7 -19.85 0.30 14.60
C TYR A 7 -20.25 -0.49 15.86
N ILE A 8 -19.63 -0.21 16.98
CA ILE A 8 -19.87 -0.84 18.26
C ILE A 8 -20.12 0.26 19.29
N ALA A 9 -21.20 0.17 20.05
CA ALA A 9 -21.52 1.13 21.09
C ALA A 9 -21.78 0.46 22.44
N ARG A 10 -21.64 1.21 23.53
CA ARG A 10 -22.04 0.77 24.86
C ARG A 10 -23.57 0.75 25.04
N GLU A 11 -24.24 1.69 24.39
CA GLU A 11 -25.68 1.89 24.50
C GLU A 11 -26.41 1.62 23.17
N ASN A 12 -27.73 1.80 23.19
CA ASN A 12 -28.62 1.51 22.07
C ASN A 12 -28.27 2.30 20.80
N ILE A 13 -28.26 1.62 19.64
CA ILE A 13 -27.86 2.12 18.33
C ILE A 13 -29.05 2.46 17.42
N ARG A 14 -30.30 2.57 17.94
CA ARG A 14 -31.53 2.74 17.13
C ARG A 14 -31.44 3.90 16.12
N ASP A 15 -30.87 5.04 16.53
CA ASP A 15 -30.78 6.24 15.69
C ASP A 15 -29.51 6.26 14.82
N THR A 16 -28.68 5.22 14.90
CA THR A 16 -27.38 5.15 14.19
C THR A 16 -27.48 4.39 12.88
N GLN A 17 -28.52 3.56 12.70
CA GLN A 17 -28.62 2.63 11.57
C GLN A 17 -28.68 3.35 10.20
N GLU A 18 -29.45 4.41 10.06
CA GLU A 18 -29.53 5.19 8.82
C GLU A 18 -28.16 5.83 8.48
N LYS A 19 -27.52 6.41 9.48
CA LYS A 19 -26.15 6.97 9.33
C LYS A 19 -25.14 5.89 8.93
N PHE A 20 -25.26 4.68 9.52
CA PHE A 20 -24.40 3.55 9.17
C PHE A 20 -24.57 3.11 7.73
N ILE A 21 -25.82 2.98 7.24
CA ILE A 21 -26.13 2.63 5.86
C ILE A 21 -25.55 3.68 4.90
N ASN A 22 -25.74 4.96 5.19
CA ASN A 22 -25.18 6.05 4.37
C ASN A 22 -23.64 6.01 4.35
N SER A 23 -23.00 5.75 5.49
CA SER A 23 -21.55 5.62 5.59
C SER A 23 -21.03 4.38 4.87
N LEU A 24 -21.74 3.25 4.93
CA LEU A 24 -21.42 2.04 4.18
C LEU A 24 -21.52 2.31 2.66
N GLY A 25 -22.53 3.07 2.24
CA GLY A 25 -22.69 3.51 0.86
C GLY A 25 -21.51 4.32 0.31
N MET A 26 -20.75 5.01 1.18
CA MET A 26 -19.50 5.70 0.78
C MET A 26 -18.40 4.73 0.35
N LEU A 27 -18.51 3.45 0.67
CA LEU A 27 -17.57 2.38 0.28
C LEU A 27 -18.03 1.57 -0.93
N SER A 28 -19.17 1.91 -1.58
CA SER A 28 -19.76 1.15 -2.68
C SER A 28 -18.86 1.01 -3.90
N HIS A 29 -17.97 1.99 -4.15
CA HIS A 29 -16.98 1.94 -5.22
C HIS A 29 -15.98 0.78 -5.02
N ARG A 30 -15.68 0.39 -3.77
CA ARG A 30 -14.80 -0.74 -3.46
C ARG A 30 -15.44 -2.08 -3.80
N GLY A 31 -16.74 -2.21 -3.55
CA GLY A 31 -17.47 -3.44 -3.77
C GLY A 31 -18.83 -3.21 -4.44
N PRO A 32 -18.84 -3.03 -5.78
CA PRO A 32 -20.07 -2.67 -6.50
C PRO A 32 -21.02 -3.84 -6.76
N ASP A 33 -20.61 -5.08 -6.47
CA ASP A 33 -21.38 -6.27 -6.84
C ASP A 33 -22.47 -6.61 -5.81
N PHE A 34 -22.25 -6.28 -4.51
CA PHE A 34 -23.24 -6.52 -3.45
C PHE A 34 -22.94 -5.65 -2.22
N GLN A 35 -23.97 -5.24 -1.49
CA GLN A 35 -23.85 -4.52 -0.23
C GLN A 35 -24.89 -5.02 0.76
N ASP A 36 -24.46 -5.27 2.01
CA ASP A 36 -25.34 -5.65 3.11
C ASP A 36 -24.73 -5.33 4.46
N PHE A 37 -25.53 -5.38 5.51
CA PHE A 37 -25.08 -5.26 6.90
C PHE A 37 -25.93 -6.11 7.84
N ILE A 38 -25.39 -6.41 9.01
CA ILE A 38 -26.12 -7.06 10.10
C ILE A 38 -26.09 -6.18 11.34
N GLN A 39 -27.09 -6.40 12.18
CA GLN A 39 -27.10 -5.93 13.56
C GLN A 39 -27.08 -7.10 14.53
N TYR A 40 -26.19 -7.04 15.51
CA TYR A 40 -26.16 -7.95 16.64
C TYR A 40 -25.97 -7.13 17.92
N GLU A 41 -26.95 -7.16 18.85
CA GLU A 41 -26.97 -6.27 20.01
C GLU A 41 -26.68 -4.80 19.63
N ASN A 42 -25.61 -4.21 20.16
CA ASN A 42 -25.17 -2.84 19.92
C ASN A 42 -24.04 -2.77 18.85
N ILE A 43 -23.98 -3.74 17.95
CA ILE A 43 -22.98 -3.87 16.90
C ILE A 43 -23.67 -3.80 15.54
N LEU A 44 -23.11 -3.00 14.63
CA LEU A 44 -23.42 -3.02 13.21
C LEU A 44 -22.15 -3.43 12.45
N LEU A 45 -22.24 -4.45 11.58
CA LEU A 45 -21.19 -4.89 10.68
C LEU A 45 -21.70 -4.81 9.25
N GLY A 46 -21.04 -4.04 8.41
CA GLY A 46 -21.40 -3.81 7.01
C GLY A 46 -20.28 -4.19 6.04
N HIS A 47 -20.69 -4.61 4.86
CA HIS A 47 -19.77 -5.07 3.82
C HIS A 47 -20.23 -4.62 2.44
N THR A 48 -19.28 -4.20 1.59
CA THR A 48 -19.49 -4.01 0.15
C THR A 48 -18.59 -4.98 -0.59
N ARG A 49 -19.16 -5.82 -1.47
CA ARG A 49 -18.46 -6.94 -2.13
C ARG A 49 -18.01 -6.60 -3.54
N LEU A 50 -16.75 -6.85 -3.84
CA LEU A 50 -16.24 -7.10 -5.19
C LEU A 50 -16.05 -8.62 -5.33
N ALA A 51 -16.87 -9.27 -6.15
CA ALA A 51 -16.85 -10.71 -6.34
C ALA A 51 -15.70 -11.12 -7.26
N ILE A 52 -14.73 -11.86 -6.72
CA ILE A 52 -13.52 -12.35 -7.40
C ILE A 52 -13.40 -13.87 -7.31
N LEU A 53 -13.57 -14.43 -6.11
CA LEU A 53 -13.67 -15.87 -5.85
C LEU A 53 -15.09 -16.25 -5.47
N ASP A 54 -15.56 -17.37 -5.97
CA ASP A 54 -16.93 -17.88 -5.80
C ASP A 54 -17.98 -16.80 -6.04
N LEU A 55 -18.30 -16.55 -7.30
CA LEU A 55 -19.19 -15.44 -7.73
C LEU A 55 -20.64 -15.60 -7.26
N ASP A 56 -20.99 -16.73 -6.64
CA ASP A 56 -22.32 -17.02 -6.11
C ASP A 56 -22.65 -16.16 -4.89
N SER A 57 -23.94 -15.86 -4.70
CA SER A 57 -24.45 -15.07 -3.58
C SER A 57 -24.24 -15.72 -2.20
N ARG A 58 -24.05 -17.06 -2.14
CA ARG A 58 -23.73 -17.78 -0.90
C ARG A 58 -22.41 -17.30 -0.25
N SER A 59 -21.53 -16.68 -1.03
CA SER A 59 -20.26 -16.09 -0.57
C SER A 59 -20.37 -14.59 -0.23
N ASN A 60 -21.60 -14.05 -0.21
CA ASN A 60 -21.83 -12.68 0.24
C ASN A 60 -21.53 -12.52 1.73
N GLN A 61 -21.19 -11.30 2.10
CA GLN A 61 -20.87 -10.91 3.47
C GLN A 61 -21.76 -9.74 3.91
N PRO A 62 -22.03 -9.59 5.23
CA PRO A 62 -21.47 -10.34 6.38
C PRO A 62 -21.79 -11.82 6.32
N MET A 63 -20.78 -12.70 6.51
CA MET A 63 -20.95 -14.15 6.45
C MET A 63 -21.11 -14.72 7.86
N ASN A 64 -22.23 -15.40 8.09
CA ASN A 64 -22.47 -16.11 9.34
C ASN A 64 -21.93 -17.54 9.27
N PHE A 65 -21.30 -18.00 10.34
CA PHE A 65 -20.87 -19.38 10.53
C PHE A 65 -21.56 -19.96 11.78
N GLY A 66 -22.63 -20.69 11.53
CA GLY A 66 -23.57 -21.06 12.59
C GLY A 66 -24.07 -19.85 13.36
N ASP A 67 -24.35 -20.07 14.65
CA ASP A 67 -24.75 -18.99 15.57
C ASP A 67 -23.56 -18.32 16.27
N LYS A 68 -22.32 -18.81 16.02
CA LYS A 68 -21.12 -18.42 16.76
C LYS A 68 -20.45 -17.18 16.19
N TYR A 69 -20.23 -17.16 14.88
CA TYR A 69 -19.37 -16.16 14.23
C TYR A 69 -20.09 -15.39 13.15
N THR A 70 -19.66 -14.14 12.97
CA THR A 70 -20.01 -13.33 11.80
C THR A 70 -18.75 -12.62 11.31
N LEU A 71 -18.43 -12.76 10.02
CA LEU A 71 -17.23 -12.20 9.41
C LEU A 71 -17.57 -11.13 8.37
N ILE A 72 -16.81 -10.03 8.41
CA ILE A 72 -16.62 -9.10 7.28
C ILE A 72 -15.14 -9.04 6.93
N PHE A 73 -14.82 -9.20 5.65
CA PHE A 73 -13.46 -9.41 5.17
C PHE A 73 -13.21 -8.66 3.85
N ASN A 74 -12.17 -7.86 3.84
CA ASN A 74 -11.61 -7.19 2.67
C ASN A 74 -10.23 -7.77 2.39
N GLY A 75 -10.10 -8.66 1.39
CA GLY A 75 -8.82 -9.28 1.06
C GLY A 75 -8.96 -10.58 0.29
N GLU A 76 -7.85 -11.31 0.24
CA GLU A 76 -7.70 -12.64 -0.37
C GLU A 76 -6.72 -13.48 0.45
N ILE A 77 -7.12 -14.71 0.79
CA ILE A 77 -6.24 -15.72 1.38
C ILE A 77 -5.80 -16.66 0.26
N TYR A 78 -4.67 -16.38 -0.36
CA TYR A 78 -4.23 -17.07 -1.59
C TYR A 78 -4.01 -18.57 -1.41
N ASN A 79 -3.58 -19.03 -0.23
CA ASN A 79 -3.40 -20.44 0.10
C ASN A 79 -4.66 -21.10 0.67
N TYR A 80 -5.86 -20.55 0.37
CA TYR A 80 -7.12 -21.08 0.90
C TYR A 80 -7.40 -22.54 0.50
N LYS A 81 -6.91 -23.01 -0.65
CA LYS A 81 -7.12 -24.39 -1.09
C LYS A 81 -6.39 -25.39 -0.19
N GLU A 82 -5.12 -25.09 0.12
CA GLU A 82 -4.28 -25.86 1.01
C GLU A 82 -4.85 -25.89 2.43
N LEU A 83 -5.26 -24.72 2.95
CA LEU A 83 -5.91 -24.62 4.26
C LEU A 83 -7.25 -25.36 4.32
N ARG A 84 -8.03 -25.33 3.24
CA ARG A 84 -9.29 -26.07 3.11
C ARG A 84 -9.05 -27.58 3.20
N GLU A 85 -8.04 -28.09 2.53
CA GLU A 85 -7.66 -29.51 2.58
C GLU A 85 -7.28 -29.90 4.03
N GLU A 86 -6.44 -29.11 4.70
CA GLU A 86 -6.03 -29.34 6.09
C GLU A 86 -7.24 -29.34 7.04
N LEU A 87 -8.10 -28.33 6.95
CA LEU A 87 -9.30 -28.22 7.79
C LEU A 87 -10.33 -29.31 7.49
N SER A 88 -10.43 -29.79 6.24
CA SER A 88 -11.30 -30.93 5.89
C SER A 88 -10.84 -32.22 6.57
N ILE A 89 -9.54 -32.44 6.73
CA ILE A 89 -8.99 -33.58 7.51
C ILE A 89 -9.41 -33.47 9.00
N GLN A 90 -9.56 -32.23 9.52
CA GLN A 90 -10.05 -32.00 10.88
C GLN A 90 -11.58 -32.09 11.02
N GLY A 91 -12.29 -32.42 9.94
CA GLY A 91 -13.73 -32.64 9.94
C GLY A 91 -14.59 -31.46 9.51
N TYR A 92 -14.01 -30.34 9.10
CA TYR A 92 -14.77 -29.21 8.57
C TYR A 92 -15.38 -29.52 7.20
N ARG A 93 -16.63 -29.07 7.00
CA ARG A 93 -17.34 -29.18 5.74
C ARG A 93 -17.61 -27.77 5.22
N PHE A 94 -17.30 -27.53 3.95
CA PHE A 94 -17.43 -26.25 3.30
C PHE A 94 -18.65 -26.20 2.38
N HIS A 95 -19.37 -25.09 2.42
CA HIS A 95 -20.57 -24.82 1.62
C HIS A 95 -20.29 -23.91 0.43
N THR A 96 -19.23 -23.11 0.49
CA THR A 96 -18.78 -22.19 -0.56
C THR A 96 -17.46 -22.65 -1.16
N GLN A 97 -17.03 -21.99 -2.23
CA GLN A 97 -15.69 -22.17 -2.79
C GLN A 97 -14.78 -20.97 -2.43
N SER A 98 -15.26 -20.06 -1.57
CA SER A 98 -14.54 -18.85 -1.21
C SER A 98 -13.46 -19.12 -0.16
N ASP A 99 -12.48 -18.23 -0.11
CA ASP A 99 -11.48 -18.12 0.96
C ASP A 99 -12.09 -17.56 2.25
N THR A 100 -13.18 -16.79 2.14
CA THR A 100 -13.91 -16.21 3.29
C THR A 100 -14.38 -17.28 4.28
N GLU A 101 -14.98 -18.37 3.79
CA GLU A 101 -15.40 -19.48 4.65
C GLU A 101 -14.20 -20.21 5.26
N VAL A 102 -13.10 -20.34 4.51
CA VAL A 102 -11.85 -20.94 5.02
C VAL A 102 -11.28 -20.12 6.18
N LEU A 103 -11.36 -18.77 6.10
CA LEU A 103 -10.90 -17.90 7.18
C LEU A 103 -11.70 -18.15 8.47
N VAL A 104 -13.02 -18.26 8.38
CA VAL A 104 -13.86 -18.50 9.60
C VAL A 104 -13.57 -19.88 10.18
N CYS A 105 -13.48 -20.93 9.34
CA CYS A 105 -13.11 -22.27 9.81
C CYS A 105 -11.72 -22.31 10.44
N ALA A 106 -10.78 -21.56 9.89
CA ALA A 106 -9.43 -21.43 10.44
C ALA A 106 -9.44 -20.75 11.83
N TYR A 107 -10.27 -19.71 11.99
CA TYR A 107 -10.45 -19.09 13.30
C TYR A 107 -11.12 -20.02 14.31
N ASP A 108 -12.16 -20.77 13.91
CA ASP A 108 -12.80 -21.75 14.79
C ASP A 108 -11.81 -22.83 15.27
N TYR A 109 -10.88 -23.23 14.42
CA TYR A 109 -9.89 -24.28 14.73
C TYR A 109 -8.65 -23.76 15.47
N TRP A 110 -8.00 -22.68 14.97
CA TRP A 110 -6.74 -22.15 15.52
C TRP A 110 -6.91 -20.90 16.40
N GLY A 111 -8.12 -20.36 16.51
CA GLY A 111 -8.38 -19.09 17.20
C GLY A 111 -7.65 -17.92 16.54
N GLU A 112 -7.19 -16.97 17.35
CA GLU A 112 -6.46 -15.77 16.89
C GLU A 112 -5.15 -16.09 16.14
N LYS A 113 -4.59 -17.30 16.28
CA LYS A 113 -3.38 -17.74 15.59
C LYS A 113 -3.62 -18.13 14.12
N CYS A 114 -4.86 -18.23 13.67
CA CYS A 114 -5.19 -18.57 12.28
C CYS A 114 -4.42 -17.71 11.26
N VAL A 115 -4.18 -16.43 11.56
CA VAL A 115 -3.48 -15.48 10.70
C VAL A 115 -1.99 -15.83 10.44
N GLU A 116 -1.38 -16.64 11.30
CA GLU A 116 0.00 -17.11 11.11
C GLU A 116 0.11 -18.07 9.93
N TYR A 117 -0.96 -18.81 9.61
CA TYR A 117 -1.04 -19.80 8.52
C TYR A 117 -1.42 -19.19 7.16
N PHE A 118 -1.92 -17.96 7.13
CA PHE A 118 -2.38 -17.32 5.90
C PHE A 118 -1.22 -16.80 5.04
N ASN A 119 -1.30 -17.05 3.75
CA ASN A 119 -0.57 -16.32 2.72
C ASN A 119 -1.60 -15.50 1.94
N GLY A 120 -1.57 -14.19 2.09
CA GLY A 120 -2.62 -13.33 1.55
C GLY A 120 -2.45 -11.87 1.93
N MET A 121 -3.43 -11.10 1.54
CA MET A 121 -3.64 -9.71 1.90
C MET A 121 -5.02 -9.58 2.54
N TRP A 122 -5.12 -8.91 3.68
CA TRP A 122 -6.39 -8.84 4.40
C TRP A 122 -6.53 -7.67 5.36
N ALA A 123 -7.77 -7.27 5.52
CA ALA A 123 -8.29 -6.55 6.67
C ALA A 123 -9.67 -7.15 6.99
N PHE A 124 -9.86 -7.70 8.16
CA PHE A 124 -11.13 -8.29 8.54
C PHE A 124 -11.53 -7.97 9.97
N ALA A 125 -12.83 -8.15 10.24
CA ALA A 125 -13.40 -8.16 11.58
C ALA A 125 -14.32 -9.37 11.72
N LEU A 126 -14.04 -10.21 12.72
CA LEU A 126 -14.79 -11.40 13.05
C LEU A 126 -15.44 -11.21 14.43
N LEU A 127 -16.77 -11.18 14.47
CA LEU A 127 -17.56 -11.17 15.67
C LEU A 127 -17.63 -12.60 16.24
N ASP A 128 -17.07 -12.79 17.43
CA ASP A 128 -17.17 -14.01 18.22
C ASP A 128 -18.18 -13.78 19.35
N LYS A 129 -19.39 -14.31 19.14
CA LYS A 129 -20.54 -14.10 20.04
C LYS A 129 -20.39 -14.85 21.36
N GLU A 130 -19.67 -15.98 21.36
CA GLU A 130 -19.45 -16.78 22.57
C GLU A 130 -18.46 -16.09 23.52
N ARG A 131 -17.40 -15.50 22.96
CA ARG A 131 -16.36 -14.79 23.73
C ARG A 131 -16.71 -13.33 24.02
N ASN A 132 -17.77 -12.79 23.42
CA ASN A 132 -18.15 -11.38 23.47
C ASN A 132 -17.04 -10.43 22.97
N ILE A 133 -16.39 -10.80 21.88
CA ILE A 133 -15.31 -10.01 21.29
C ILE A 133 -15.50 -9.83 19.78
N ILE A 134 -14.80 -8.81 19.25
CA ILE A 134 -14.54 -8.69 17.82
C ILE A 134 -13.03 -8.85 17.64
N PHE A 135 -12.64 -9.84 16.84
CA PHE A 135 -11.27 -10.07 16.44
C PHE A 135 -11.01 -9.40 15.08
N CYS A 136 -10.14 -8.40 15.07
CA CYS A 136 -9.70 -7.69 13.87
C CYS A 136 -8.24 -8.03 13.57
N SER A 137 -7.91 -8.16 12.30
CA SER A 137 -6.54 -8.39 11.85
C SER A 137 -6.25 -7.64 10.55
N ARG A 138 -5.02 -7.16 10.42
CA ARG A 138 -4.47 -6.59 9.19
C ARG A 138 -3.28 -7.41 8.72
N ASP A 139 -3.14 -7.58 7.40
CA ASP A 139 -2.11 -8.39 6.79
C ASP A 139 -0.68 -7.93 7.14
N ARG A 140 0.31 -8.79 6.82
CA ARG A 140 1.72 -8.65 7.24
C ARG A 140 2.37 -7.35 6.78
N PHE A 141 1.96 -6.83 5.62
CA PHE A 141 2.55 -5.64 5.01
C PHE A 141 1.60 -4.44 5.01
N GLY A 142 0.33 -4.64 5.41
CA GLY A 142 -0.69 -3.60 5.39
C GLY A 142 -1.19 -3.28 3.99
N GLU A 143 -1.23 -4.29 3.09
CA GLU A 143 -1.79 -4.15 1.75
C GLU A 143 -3.25 -3.72 1.79
N LYS A 144 -4.02 -4.23 2.77
CA LYS A 144 -5.42 -3.83 2.93
C LYS A 144 -5.59 -2.83 4.07
N PRO A 145 -6.40 -1.77 3.85
CA PRO A 145 -6.59 -0.73 4.84
C PRO A 145 -7.55 -1.15 5.96
N PHE A 146 -7.24 -0.71 7.18
CA PHE A 146 -8.10 -0.80 8.35
C PHE A 146 -7.91 0.46 9.20
N PHE A 147 -8.91 1.35 9.20
CA PHE A 147 -8.92 2.56 10.01
C PHE A 147 -9.92 2.42 11.15
N TYR A 148 -9.67 3.09 12.26
CA TYR A 148 -10.58 3.07 13.41
C TYR A 148 -10.57 4.37 14.21
N PHE A 149 -11.67 4.60 14.89
CA PHE A 149 -11.88 5.65 15.88
C PHE A 149 -12.44 5.05 17.15
N GLN A 150 -12.01 5.53 18.29
CA GLN A 150 -12.54 5.14 19.60
C GLN A 150 -12.74 6.35 20.49
N ASP A 151 -13.87 6.42 21.15
CA ASP A 151 -14.14 7.28 22.30
C ASP A 151 -14.68 6.44 23.49
N GLU A 152 -15.19 7.08 24.55
CA GLU A 152 -15.69 6.41 25.75
C GLU A 152 -16.92 5.53 25.47
N ASP A 153 -17.74 5.89 24.47
CA ASP A 153 -19.05 5.30 24.20
C ASP A 153 -19.07 4.35 23.01
N ARG A 154 -18.06 4.41 22.11
CA ARG A 154 -18.12 3.68 20.84
C ARG A 154 -16.75 3.42 20.24
N PHE A 155 -16.71 2.36 19.44
CA PHE A 155 -15.62 2.00 18.57
C PHE A 155 -16.14 1.86 17.13
N ILE A 156 -15.46 2.49 16.16
CA ILE A 156 -15.86 2.51 14.76
C ILE A 156 -14.64 2.13 13.92
N PHE A 157 -14.81 1.28 12.92
CA PHE A 157 -13.74 0.96 11.98
C PHE A 157 -14.24 0.87 10.55
N ALA A 158 -13.37 1.16 9.59
CA ALA A 158 -13.69 1.10 8.16
C ALA A 158 -12.45 0.87 7.29
N SER A 159 -12.69 0.44 6.05
CA SER A 159 -11.65 0.39 5.00
C SER A 159 -11.17 1.78 4.59
N GLU A 160 -12.01 2.82 4.71
CA GLU A 160 -11.66 4.19 4.32
C GLU A 160 -12.13 5.18 5.39
N ILE A 161 -11.32 6.23 5.61
CA ILE A 161 -11.56 7.21 6.68
C ILE A 161 -12.87 7.97 6.46
N LYS A 162 -13.22 8.28 5.20
CA LYS A 162 -14.46 8.99 4.86
C LYS A 162 -15.73 8.33 5.42
N ALA A 163 -15.73 7.00 5.60
CA ALA A 163 -16.86 6.28 6.17
C ALA A 163 -16.94 6.40 7.71
N ILE A 164 -15.85 6.81 8.37
CA ILE A 164 -15.80 7.06 9.83
C ILE A 164 -16.25 8.49 10.15
N LEU A 165 -15.87 9.46 9.30
CA LEU A 165 -16.05 10.89 9.57
C LEU A 165 -17.50 11.31 9.92
N PRO A 166 -18.56 10.75 9.32
CA PRO A 166 -19.94 11.10 9.66
C PRO A 166 -20.30 10.86 11.14
N PHE A 167 -19.59 9.95 11.80
CA PHE A 167 -19.85 9.63 13.21
C PHE A 167 -19.10 10.55 14.18
N LEU A 168 -18.15 11.35 13.72
CA LEU A 168 -17.38 12.26 14.57
C LEU A 168 -18.20 13.51 14.89
N LYS A 169 -18.01 14.07 16.09
CA LYS A 169 -18.61 15.36 16.50
C LYS A 169 -18.01 16.55 15.73
N SER A 170 -16.73 16.47 15.43
CA SER A 170 -15.97 17.42 14.61
C SER A 170 -14.80 16.70 13.94
N VAL A 171 -14.40 17.16 12.76
CA VAL A 171 -13.27 16.62 12.01
C VAL A 171 -12.09 17.55 12.22
N LYS A 172 -11.06 17.11 12.94
CA LYS A 172 -9.90 17.94 13.33
C LYS A 172 -8.61 17.48 12.69
N ALA A 173 -7.71 18.44 12.39
CA ALA A 173 -6.39 18.14 11.86
C ALA A 173 -5.44 17.59 12.94
N ASN A 174 -4.68 16.55 12.58
CA ASN A 174 -3.52 16.09 13.34
C ASN A 174 -2.26 16.73 12.77
N ILE A 175 -1.93 17.92 13.23
CA ILE A 175 -0.82 18.70 12.69
C ILE A 175 0.52 17.97 12.89
N SER A 176 0.73 17.27 14.00
CA SER A 176 1.97 16.52 14.26
C SER A 176 2.22 15.47 13.18
N ALA A 177 1.21 14.70 12.77
CA ALA A 177 1.30 13.72 11.70
C ALA A 177 1.54 14.34 10.32
N MET A 178 1.17 15.62 10.12
CA MET A 178 1.34 16.32 8.85
C MET A 178 2.76 16.88 8.64
N ILE A 179 3.55 17.10 9.68
CA ILE A 179 4.88 17.73 9.57
C ILE A 179 5.84 16.92 8.68
N PRO A 180 6.00 15.59 8.83
CA PRO A 180 6.83 14.79 7.93
C PRO A 180 6.39 14.87 6.46
N PHE A 181 5.09 14.91 6.21
CA PHE A 181 4.53 15.08 4.87
C PHE A 181 4.89 16.46 4.29
N ILE A 182 4.69 17.54 5.05
CA ILE A 182 5.03 18.91 4.61
C ILE A 182 6.50 18.99 4.21
N VAL A 183 7.39 18.44 5.04
CA VAL A 183 8.84 18.56 4.86
C VAL A 183 9.38 17.68 3.73
N ARG A 184 8.89 16.44 3.62
CA ARG A 184 9.47 15.42 2.72
C ARG A 184 8.49 14.76 1.78
N GLY A 185 7.19 14.95 1.96
CA GLY A 185 6.17 14.19 1.25
C GLY A 185 5.91 12.80 1.85
N ASN A 186 6.50 12.48 3.01
CA ASN A 186 6.26 11.21 3.67
C ASN A 186 4.86 11.17 4.26
N VAL A 187 4.10 10.18 3.88
CA VAL A 187 2.82 9.81 4.48
C VAL A 187 2.96 8.49 5.22
N ASP A 188 2.04 8.21 6.14
CA ASP A 188 1.98 6.94 6.86
C ASP A 188 3.25 6.58 7.67
N CYS A 189 4.04 7.59 8.04
CA CYS A 189 5.30 7.43 8.77
C CYS A 189 5.20 7.69 10.28
N CYS A 190 4.01 8.09 10.78
CA CYS A 190 3.77 8.39 12.19
C CYS A 190 2.98 7.26 12.85
N ASP A 191 3.64 6.13 13.13
CA ASP A 191 3.04 4.93 13.71
C ASP A 191 1.63 4.65 13.13
N ASN A 192 0.60 4.61 13.99
CA ASN A 192 -0.78 4.37 13.61
C ASN A 192 -1.61 5.66 13.40
N GLU A 193 -1.03 6.85 13.52
CA GLU A 193 -1.75 8.11 13.37
C GLU A 193 -2.08 8.46 11.92
N THR A 194 -3.23 9.10 11.71
CA THR A 194 -3.63 9.68 10.43
C THR A 194 -3.60 11.21 10.49
N PHE A 195 -3.85 11.89 9.38
CA PHE A 195 -3.98 13.35 9.37
C PHE A 195 -5.28 13.85 10.03
N PHE A 196 -6.22 12.94 10.29
CA PHE A 196 -7.42 13.22 11.07
C PHE A 196 -7.18 12.90 12.54
N LYS A 197 -7.25 13.89 13.40
CA LYS A 197 -7.03 13.70 14.84
C LYS A 197 -8.04 12.74 15.45
N GLY A 198 -7.52 11.72 16.15
CA GLY A 198 -8.33 10.68 16.80
C GLY A 198 -8.77 9.54 15.87
N VAL A 199 -8.48 9.62 14.56
CA VAL A 199 -8.62 8.50 13.65
C VAL A 199 -7.27 7.82 13.48
N TYR A 200 -7.24 6.52 13.71
CA TYR A 200 -6.03 5.71 13.69
C TYR A 200 -6.12 4.62 12.61
N ARG A 201 -4.98 4.06 12.24
CA ARG A 201 -4.90 2.84 11.42
C ARG A 201 -4.43 1.66 12.27
N LEU A 202 -4.87 0.46 11.94
CA LEU A 202 -4.27 -0.76 12.44
C LEU A 202 -2.94 -0.96 11.71
N ASN A 203 -1.85 -1.23 12.43
CA ASN A 203 -0.53 -1.38 11.83
C ASN A 203 -0.42 -2.67 11.00
N PRO A 204 0.52 -2.75 10.04
CA PRO A 204 0.84 -4.01 9.38
C PRO A 204 1.18 -5.11 10.39
N ALA A 205 0.69 -6.33 10.15
CA ALA A 205 0.87 -7.49 11.03
C ALA A 205 0.29 -7.33 12.45
N GLU A 206 -0.65 -6.43 12.66
CA GLU A 206 -1.26 -6.20 13.96
C GLU A 206 -2.65 -6.86 14.04
N ASN A 207 -2.88 -7.59 15.11
CA ASN A 207 -4.19 -8.06 15.54
C ASN A 207 -4.76 -7.14 16.61
N MET A 208 -6.07 -6.97 16.62
CA MET A 208 -6.80 -6.22 17.63
C MET A 208 -8.02 -7.01 18.10
N VAL A 209 -8.15 -7.18 19.39
CA VAL A 209 -9.31 -7.80 20.04
C VAL A 209 -10.04 -6.71 20.81
N ILE A 210 -11.34 -6.57 20.54
CA ILE A 210 -12.20 -5.57 21.18
C ILE A 210 -13.29 -6.32 21.93
N SER A 211 -13.41 -6.09 23.25
CA SER A 211 -14.59 -6.50 24.03
C SER A 211 -15.75 -5.59 23.66
N PHE A 212 -16.80 -6.11 23.04
CA PHE A 212 -17.95 -5.27 22.68
C PHE A 212 -18.86 -4.91 23.86
N LYS A 213 -18.62 -5.48 25.04
CA LYS A 213 -19.30 -5.11 26.30
C LYS A 213 -18.62 -3.94 27.00
N THR A 214 -17.27 -3.87 26.98
CA THR A 214 -16.49 -2.86 27.71
C THR A 214 -15.78 -1.84 26.83
N LEU A 215 -15.66 -2.12 25.53
CA LEU A 215 -14.84 -1.40 24.55
C LEU A 215 -13.32 -1.44 24.87
N GLU A 216 -12.88 -2.34 25.74
CA GLU A 216 -11.46 -2.57 25.99
C GLU A 216 -10.79 -3.20 24.78
N ILE A 217 -9.60 -2.70 24.45
CA ILE A 217 -8.82 -3.13 23.29
C ILE A 217 -7.52 -3.77 23.74
N ARG A 218 -7.20 -4.92 23.15
CA ARG A 218 -5.89 -5.56 23.21
C ARG A 218 -5.32 -5.68 21.80
N LYS A 219 -4.08 -5.23 21.61
CA LYS A 219 -3.34 -5.33 20.35
C LYS A 219 -2.13 -6.22 20.49
N THR A 220 -1.83 -6.98 19.42
CA THR A 220 -0.67 -7.89 19.37
C THR A 220 -0.13 -7.96 17.94
N TYR A 221 1.19 -7.97 17.78
CA TYR A 221 1.83 -8.30 16.52
C TYR A 221 1.96 -9.81 16.38
N TYR A 222 1.48 -10.37 15.26
CA TYR A 222 1.56 -11.79 14.97
C TYR A 222 2.74 -12.16 14.05
N TYR A 223 3.41 -11.15 13.45
CA TYR A 223 4.53 -11.35 12.54
C TYR A 223 5.60 -10.27 12.74
N HIS A 224 6.87 -10.71 12.72
CA HIS A 224 8.05 -9.86 12.87
C HIS A 224 8.97 -10.03 11.67
N LEU A 225 9.04 -8.99 10.84
CA LEU A 225 9.83 -8.96 9.62
C LEU A 225 11.33 -9.10 9.91
N GLY A 226 12.01 -9.98 9.16
CA GLY A 226 13.46 -10.17 9.26
C GLY A 226 13.92 -11.04 10.45
N ALA A 227 13.00 -11.74 11.11
CA ALA A 227 13.33 -12.62 12.25
C ALA A 227 13.99 -13.95 11.84
N ILE A 228 13.91 -14.36 10.58
CA ILE A 228 14.37 -15.67 10.09
C ILE A 228 15.62 -15.49 9.23
N ALA A 229 16.68 -16.22 9.55
CA ALA A 229 17.89 -16.31 8.75
C ALA A 229 17.97 -17.69 8.07
N PRO A 230 17.51 -17.86 6.82
CA PRO A 230 17.63 -19.12 6.13
C PRO A 230 19.08 -19.40 5.68
N LYS A 231 19.48 -20.67 5.75
CA LYS A 231 20.69 -21.15 5.07
C LYS A 231 20.37 -21.33 3.59
N ALA A 232 20.92 -20.50 2.72
CA ALA A 232 20.69 -20.56 1.28
C ALA A 232 21.92 -21.11 0.56
N GLU A 233 21.81 -22.29 -0.06
CA GLU A 233 22.84 -22.81 -0.96
C GLU A 233 22.86 -22.08 -2.32
N ASN A 234 21.70 -21.69 -2.85
CA ASN A 234 21.58 -20.96 -4.10
C ASN A 234 20.50 -19.87 -3.99
N PRO A 235 20.84 -18.62 -3.63
CA PRO A 235 19.88 -17.56 -3.40
C PRO A 235 19.07 -17.18 -4.67
N TYR A 236 19.68 -17.24 -5.83
CA TYR A 236 19.02 -16.89 -7.10
C TYR A 236 17.89 -17.89 -7.45
N LYS A 237 18.16 -19.19 -7.29
CA LYS A 237 17.18 -20.24 -7.53
C LYS A 237 16.05 -20.16 -6.50
N ASN A 238 16.36 -19.90 -5.25
CA ASN A 238 15.36 -19.82 -4.20
C ASN A 238 14.43 -18.61 -4.40
N VAL A 239 14.96 -17.42 -4.73
CA VAL A 239 14.16 -16.24 -5.09
C VAL A 239 13.24 -16.56 -6.28
N ARG A 240 13.78 -17.21 -7.32
CA ARG A 240 12.99 -17.60 -8.48
C ARG A 240 11.83 -18.52 -8.11
N MET A 241 12.09 -19.57 -7.33
CA MET A 241 11.06 -20.53 -6.89
C MET A 241 9.97 -19.85 -6.04
N LEU A 242 10.37 -19.01 -5.08
CA LEU A 242 9.43 -18.30 -4.21
C LEU A 242 8.58 -17.31 -5.00
N LEU A 243 9.17 -16.58 -5.95
CA LEU A 243 8.42 -15.64 -6.80
C LEU A 243 7.47 -16.36 -7.76
N GLU A 244 7.88 -17.48 -8.35
CA GLU A 244 7.00 -18.30 -9.20
C GLU A 244 5.81 -18.84 -8.41
N ASP A 245 6.04 -19.31 -7.19
CA ASP A 245 4.97 -19.82 -6.32
C ASP A 245 4.03 -18.68 -5.88
N SER A 246 4.59 -17.54 -5.51
CA SER A 246 3.82 -16.33 -5.20
C SER A 246 2.88 -15.92 -6.33
N VAL A 247 3.39 -15.91 -7.58
CA VAL A 247 2.57 -15.61 -8.76
C VAL A 247 1.48 -16.65 -8.96
N ARG A 248 1.80 -17.96 -8.85
CA ARG A 248 0.80 -19.03 -9.01
C ARG A 248 -0.33 -18.95 -7.99
N LEU A 249 -0.01 -18.68 -6.73
CA LEU A 249 -1.00 -18.49 -5.68
C LEU A 249 -1.93 -17.31 -6.00
N ARG A 250 -1.36 -16.20 -6.44
CA ARG A 250 -2.09 -14.96 -6.74
C ARG A 250 -2.83 -14.99 -8.08
N LEU A 251 -2.59 -15.98 -8.95
CA LEU A 251 -3.37 -16.22 -10.17
C LEU A 251 -4.72 -16.92 -9.90
N ARG A 252 -5.00 -17.34 -8.67
CA ARG A 252 -6.30 -17.92 -8.28
C ARG A 252 -7.39 -16.84 -8.36
N SER A 253 -8.25 -16.94 -9.37
CA SER A 253 -9.31 -15.96 -9.65
C SER A 253 -10.36 -16.57 -10.56
N ASP A 254 -11.64 -16.25 -10.32
CA ASP A 254 -12.77 -16.64 -11.19
C ASP A 254 -13.15 -15.49 -12.15
N VAL A 255 -12.39 -14.40 -12.15
CA VAL A 255 -12.60 -13.22 -13.01
C VAL A 255 -11.35 -12.90 -13.82
N ARG A 256 -11.51 -12.03 -14.82
CA ARG A 256 -10.44 -11.61 -15.71
C ARG A 256 -9.31 -10.88 -14.98
N ILE A 257 -8.08 -11.25 -15.36
CA ILE A 257 -6.83 -10.73 -14.78
C ILE A 257 -6.10 -9.88 -15.82
N GLY A 258 -5.49 -8.78 -15.38
CA GLY A 258 -4.55 -7.96 -16.14
C GLY A 258 -3.30 -7.65 -15.32
N GLY A 259 -2.40 -6.86 -15.87
CA GLY A 259 -1.19 -6.42 -15.15
C GLY A 259 -0.71 -5.05 -15.57
N CYS A 260 -0.05 -4.35 -14.67
CA CYS A 260 0.69 -3.12 -14.95
C CYS A 260 2.02 -3.48 -15.62
N LEU A 261 2.38 -2.78 -16.70
CA LEU A 261 3.64 -2.98 -17.41
C LEU A 261 4.31 -1.64 -17.70
N SER A 262 5.20 -1.19 -16.83
CA SER A 262 5.95 0.06 -17.02
C SER A 262 7.17 -0.08 -17.96
N GLY A 263 7.55 -1.31 -18.34
CA GLY A 263 8.82 -1.57 -19.04
C GLY A 263 10.05 -1.62 -18.11
N GLY A 264 9.87 -1.34 -16.81
CA GLY A 264 10.88 -1.56 -15.78
C GLY A 264 11.10 -3.04 -15.46
N LEU A 265 12.18 -3.35 -14.73
CA LEU A 265 12.55 -4.73 -14.38
C LEU A 265 11.42 -5.47 -13.65
N ASP A 266 10.82 -4.84 -12.64
CA ASP A 266 9.88 -5.48 -11.73
C ASP A 266 8.60 -5.89 -12.45
N SER A 267 7.95 -4.94 -13.10
CA SER A 267 6.74 -5.18 -13.89
C SER A 267 7.00 -6.16 -15.03
N SER A 268 8.16 -6.09 -15.68
CA SER A 268 8.53 -6.99 -16.78
C SER A 268 8.75 -8.42 -16.30
N CYS A 269 9.48 -8.64 -15.18
CA CYS A 269 9.66 -9.96 -14.57
C CYS A 269 8.31 -10.56 -14.14
N LEU A 270 7.45 -9.73 -13.56
CA LEU A 270 6.12 -10.15 -13.12
C LEU A 270 5.27 -10.58 -14.32
N ASN A 271 5.17 -9.75 -15.37
CA ASN A 271 4.42 -10.08 -16.57
C ASN A 271 4.96 -11.33 -17.27
N ALA A 272 6.28 -11.56 -17.25
CA ALA A 272 6.88 -12.77 -17.80
C ALA A 272 6.43 -14.04 -17.03
N LEU A 273 6.36 -13.96 -15.70
CA LEU A 273 5.89 -15.07 -14.88
C LEU A 273 4.38 -15.29 -15.04
N ILE A 274 3.59 -14.22 -15.11
CA ILE A 274 2.16 -14.33 -15.38
C ILE A 274 1.94 -14.98 -16.75
N ALA A 275 2.62 -14.50 -17.81
CA ALA A 275 2.52 -15.08 -19.14
C ALA A 275 2.93 -16.58 -19.19
N LYS A 276 3.83 -17.00 -18.29
CA LYS A 276 4.24 -18.41 -18.14
C LYS A 276 3.17 -19.27 -17.48
N PHE A 277 2.43 -18.74 -16.50
CA PHE A 277 1.53 -19.55 -15.66
C PHE A 277 0.04 -19.29 -15.90
N HIS A 278 -0.33 -18.19 -16.56
CA HIS A 278 -1.72 -17.90 -16.88
C HIS A 278 -2.27 -18.94 -17.88
N PRO A 279 -3.42 -19.57 -17.60
CA PRO A 279 -3.95 -20.66 -18.40
C PRO A 279 -4.27 -20.27 -19.84
N ASN A 280 -4.65 -19.02 -20.08
CA ASN A 280 -4.93 -18.48 -21.41
C ASN A 280 -4.31 -17.09 -21.60
N LYS A 281 -3.14 -17.03 -22.23
CA LYS A 281 -2.43 -15.77 -22.49
C LYS A 281 -3.23 -14.73 -23.30
N LYS A 282 -4.18 -15.18 -24.12
CA LYS A 282 -4.99 -14.28 -24.97
C LYS A 282 -6.02 -13.48 -24.15
N ASP A 283 -6.36 -13.95 -22.96
CA ASP A 283 -7.27 -13.26 -22.06
C ASP A 283 -6.55 -12.29 -21.13
N TYR A 284 -5.21 -12.33 -21.13
CA TYR A 284 -4.38 -11.45 -20.31
C TYR A 284 -3.98 -10.19 -21.08
N ILE A 285 -4.24 -9.02 -20.47
CA ILE A 285 -3.87 -7.71 -21.01
C ILE A 285 -2.96 -7.01 -20.01
N ALA A 286 -1.82 -6.54 -20.50
CA ALA A 286 -0.99 -5.60 -19.78
C ALA A 286 -1.40 -4.16 -20.11
N ILE A 287 -1.34 -3.25 -19.12
CA ILE A 287 -1.65 -1.83 -19.31
C ILE A 287 -0.41 -1.01 -19.00
N HIS A 288 -0.08 -0.09 -19.91
CA HIS A 288 1.01 0.88 -19.78
C HIS A 288 0.46 2.30 -19.81
N ALA A 289 0.90 3.14 -18.87
CA ALA A 289 0.64 4.57 -18.92
C ALA A 289 1.89 5.29 -19.43
N LYS A 290 1.75 5.89 -20.61
CA LYS A 290 2.78 6.66 -21.27
C LYS A 290 2.83 8.08 -20.71
N SER A 291 4.03 8.61 -20.48
CA SER A 291 4.23 10.03 -20.18
C SER A 291 4.30 10.84 -21.48
N SER A 292 3.68 12.03 -21.50
CA SER A 292 3.84 12.99 -22.61
C SER A 292 5.26 13.56 -22.72
N LEU A 293 6.08 13.44 -21.66
CA LEU A 293 7.48 13.84 -21.65
C LEU A 293 8.35 12.74 -22.25
N GLN A 294 9.01 13.05 -23.36
CA GLN A 294 9.91 12.11 -24.03
C GLN A 294 11.03 11.60 -23.12
N GLU A 295 11.47 12.40 -22.15
CA GLU A 295 12.54 12.04 -21.21
C GLU A 295 12.12 10.94 -20.23
N SER A 296 10.82 10.85 -19.90
CA SER A 296 10.24 9.85 -18.99
C SER A 296 9.35 8.82 -19.69
N ASP A 297 9.34 8.78 -21.02
CA ASP A 297 8.58 7.80 -21.79
C ASP A 297 9.32 6.47 -21.86
N GLU A 298 8.76 5.45 -21.23
CA GLU A 298 9.27 4.07 -21.22
C GLU A 298 8.45 3.13 -22.14
N SER A 299 7.55 3.66 -22.98
CA SER A 299 6.63 2.87 -23.82
C SER A 299 7.36 1.87 -24.70
N TRP A 300 8.50 2.25 -25.28
CA TRP A 300 9.31 1.34 -26.09
C TRP A 300 9.71 0.07 -25.33
N TYR A 301 10.07 0.18 -24.05
CA TYR A 301 10.45 -0.98 -23.25
C TYR A 301 9.23 -1.85 -22.92
N ALA A 302 8.08 -1.25 -22.63
CA ALA A 302 6.84 -1.98 -22.39
C ALA A 302 6.39 -2.73 -23.65
N GLU A 303 6.46 -2.11 -24.83
CA GLU A 303 6.14 -2.72 -26.14
C GLU A 303 7.07 -3.89 -26.46
N GLU A 304 8.40 -3.72 -26.27
CA GLU A 304 9.37 -4.81 -26.49
C GLU A 304 9.12 -6.00 -25.56
N VAL A 305 8.79 -5.76 -24.30
CA VAL A 305 8.45 -6.82 -23.34
C VAL A 305 7.15 -7.53 -23.76
N ALA A 306 6.10 -6.78 -24.07
CA ALA A 306 4.81 -7.37 -24.48
C ALA A 306 4.95 -8.22 -25.74
N LYS A 307 5.69 -7.71 -26.73
CA LYS A 307 6.01 -8.42 -27.99
C LYS A 307 6.81 -9.71 -27.71
N TYR A 308 7.86 -9.63 -26.88
CA TYR A 308 8.67 -10.80 -26.52
C TYR A 308 7.86 -11.88 -25.81
N LEU A 309 6.97 -11.48 -24.91
CA LEU A 309 6.11 -12.40 -24.14
C LEU A 309 4.91 -12.91 -24.95
N GLY A 310 4.55 -12.23 -26.04
CA GLY A 310 3.36 -12.52 -26.84
C GLY A 310 2.05 -12.26 -26.08
N ILE A 311 2.00 -11.15 -25.32
CA ILE A 311 0.83 -10.67 -24.57
C ILE A 311 0.29 -9.39 -25.21
N GLU A 312 -1.00 -9.12 -24.98
CA GLU A 312 -1.64 -7.88 -25.43
C GLU A 312 -1.20 -6.71 -24.51
N LEU A 313 -0.88 -5.57 -25.13
CA LEU A 313 -0.53 -4.33 -24.43
C LEU A 313 -1.54 -3.23 -24.78
N CYS A 314 -2.18 -2.68 -23.78
CA CYS A 314 -2.99 -1.45 -23.88
C CYS A 314 -2.15 -0.27 -23.38
N VAL A 315 -1.88 0.69 -24.26
CA VAL A 315 -1.16 1.94 -23.91
C VAL A 315 -2.19 3.04 -23.73
N ILE A 316 -2.10 3.77 -22.61
CA ILE A 316 -2.86 5.00 -22.37
C ILE A 316 -1.89 6.18 -22.25
N GLU A 317 -2.32 7.37 -22.60
CA GLU A 317 -1.57 8.62 -22.46
C GLU A 317 -2.48 9.66 -21.79
N PRO A 318 -2.49 9.73 -20.44
CA PRO A 318 -3.31 10.68 -19.71
C PRO A 318 -2.96 12.13 -20.07
N THR A 319 -4.00 12.91 -20.36
CA THR A 319 -3.88 14.32 -20.75
C THR A 319 -3.96 15.26 -19.53
N GLU A 320 -3.56 16.52 -19.72
CA GLU A 320 -3.70 17.55 -18.71
C GLU A 320 -5.17 17.84 -18.37
N ASP A 321 -6.06 17.84 -19.36
CA ASP A 321 -7.49 18.03 -19.14
C ASP A 321 -8.08 16.91 -18.28
N GLU A 322 -7.73 15.65 -18.55
CA GLU A 322 -8.14 14.51 -17.73
C GLU A 322 -7.61 14.61 -16.30
N PHE A 323 -6.36 15.08 -16.12
CA PHE A 323 -5.77 15.33 -14.81
C PHE A 323 -6.59 16.39 -14.05
N LEU A 324 -6.88 17.53 -14.66
CA LEU A 324 -7.66 18.61 -14.04
C LEU A 324 -9.09 18.15 -13.68
N ASP A 325 -9.76 17.41 -14.57
CA ASP A 325 -11.10 16.86 -14.34
C ASP A 325 -11.16 15.82 -13.21
N SER A 326 -10.05 15.14 -12.95
CA SER A 326 -9.93 14.13 -11.90
C SER A 326 -9.36 14.66 -10.58
N LEU A 327 -8.89 15.89 -10.53
CA LEU A 327 -8.12 16.46 -9.43
C LEU A 327 -8.78 16.24 -8.05
N GLU A 328 -10.01 16.69 -7.89
CA GLU A 328 -10.74 16.52 -6.62
C GLU A 328 -11.19 15.07 -6.39
N LYS A 329 -11.51 14.34 -7.46
CA LYS A 329 -11.92 12.92 -7.36
C LYS A 329 -10.83 12.08 -6.74
N VAL A 330 -9.58 12.24 -7.21
CA VAL A 330 -8.42 11.51 -6.65
C VAL A 330 -8.15 11.94 -5.21
N MET A 331 -8.24 13.24 -4.88
CA MET A 331 -8.09 13.71 -3.50
C MET A 331 -9.13 13.08 -2.55
N ARG A 332 -10.39 12.97 -3.00
CA ARG A 332 -11.45 12.27 -2.26
C ARG A 332 -11.22 10.77 -2.15
N THR A 333 -10.62 10.17 -3.18
CA THR A 333 -10.28 8.75 -3.21
C THR A 333 -9.19 8.44 -2.17
N GLN A 334 -8.17 9.30 -2.06
CA GLN A 334 -7.05 9.09 -1.15
C GLN A 334 -7.37 9.34 0.33
N ASP A 335 -8.46 10.02 0.67
CA ASP A 335 -8.86 10.47 2.02
C ASP A 335 -7.89 11.47 2.66
N GLU A 336 -6.60 11.37 2.41
CA GLU A 336 -5.53 12.17 3.00
C GLU A 336 -4.63 12.78 1.92
N PRO A 337 -3.94 13.89 2.18
CA PRO A 337 -2.95 14.46 1.28
C PRO A 337 -1.89 13.48 0.79
N PHE A 338 -1.37 13.69 -0.42
CA PHE A 338 -0.36 12.85 -1.07
C PHE A 338 0.71 13.67 -1.80
N GLY A 339 1.90 13.06 -1.95
CA GLY A 339 3.13 13.82 -2.22
C GLY A 339 3.39 14.17 -3.68
N SER A 340 2.78 13.50 -4.66
CA SER A 340 3.15 13.58 -6.08
C SER A 340 1.96 13.39 -7.01
N THR A 341 2.01 13.96 -8.20
CA THR A 341 1.00 13.75 -9.26
C THR A 341 1.15 12.42 -10.00
N SER A 342 2.18 11.63 -9.72
CA SER A 342 2.34 10.28 -10.30
C SER A 342 1.19 9.33 -9.97
N ILE A 343 0.50 9.57 -8.84
CA ILE A 343 -0.70 8.84 -8.41
C ILE A 343 -1.80 8.89 -9.48
N TYR A 344 -1.94 10.01 -10.19
CA TYR A 344 -2.92 10.13 -11.28
C TYR A 344 -2.63 9.18 -12.44
N MET A 345 -1.37 8.89 -12.72
CA MET A 345 -1.01 7.90 -13.76
C MET A 345 -1.54 6.51 -13.37
N GLN A 346 -1.36 6.10 -12.12
CA GLN A 346 -1.91 4.84 -11.58
C GLN A 346 -3.44 4.83 -11.62
N TYR A 347 -4.07 5.92 -11.18
CA TYR A 347 -5.52 6.08 -11.23
C TYR A 347 -6.10 5.85 -12.64
N PHE A 348 -5.44 6.39 -13.69
CA PHE A 348 -5.88 6.18 -15.07
C PHE A 348 -5.62 4.76 -15.58
N VAL A 349 -4.56 4.10 -15.13
CA VAL A 349 -4.34 2.66 -15.40
C VAL A 349 -5.49 1.84 -14.84
N MET A 350 -5.91 2.09 -13.60
CA MET A 350 -7.00 1.35 -12.96
C MET A 350 -8.37 1.68 -13.58
N LYS A 351 -8.60 2.94 -13.98
CA LYS A 351 -9.76 3.34 -14.79
C LYS A 351 -9.83 2.52 -16.07
N LYS A 352 -8.71 2.40 -16.79
CA LYS A 352 -8.62 1.63 -18.04
C LYS A 352 -8.83 0.13 -17.81
N ALA A 353 -8.30 -0.43 -16.73
CA ALA A 353 -8.55 -1.82 -16.36
C ALA A 353 -10.05 -2.09 -16.20
N ARG A 354 -10.77 -1.20 -15.51
CA ARG A 354 -12.23 -1.31 -15.34
C ARG A 354 -12.96 -1.24 -16.68
N GLU A 355 -12.60 -0.31 -17.58
CA GLU A 355 -13.18 -0.17 -18.91
C GLU A 355 -13.00 -1.44 -19.76
N LEU A 356 -11.88 -2.15 -19.58
CA LEU A 356 -11.58 -3.43 -20.25
C LEU A 356 -12.23 -4.65 -19.56
N GLY A 357 -13.03 -4.43 -18.50
CA GLY A 357 -13.69 -5.50 -17.74
C GLY A 357 -12.74 -6.33 -16.88
N ILE A 358 -11.55 -5.79 -16.55
CA ILE A 358 -10.57 -6.44 -15.69
C ILE A 358 -10.91 -6.09 -14.24
N LYS A 359 -11.06 -7.11 -13.39
CA LYS A 359 -11.32 -6.93 -11.95
C LYS A 359 -10.09 -7.18 -11.07
N VAL A 360 -9.05 -7.84 -11.60
CA VAL A 360 -7.81 -8.13 -10.88
C VAL A 360 -6.63 -7.63 -11.70
N MET A 361 -5.77 -6.81 -11.10
CA MET A 361 -4.54 -6.31 -11.69
C MET A 361 -3.33 -6.78 -10.88
N PHE A 362 -2.27 -7.20 -11.57
CA PHE A 362 -0.98 -7.47 -10.95
C PHE A 362 -0.08 -6.25 -11.05
N ASP A 363 0.60 -5.90 -9.96
CA ASP A 363 1.58 -4.82 -9.96
C ASP A 363 2.88 -5.21 -9.27
N GLY A 364 3.96 -4.47 -9.60
CA GLY A 364 5.32 -4.68 -9.14
C GLY A 364 5.68 -4.00 -7.82
N GLN A 365 4.72 -3.42 -7.11
CA GLN A 365 4.98 -2.73 -5.84
C GLN A 365 5.66 -3.63 -4.81
N GLY A 366 6.54 -3.05 -3.99
CA GLY A 366 7.33 -3.76 -2.98
C GLY A 366 8.67 -4.30 -3.50
N ALA A 367 8.86 -4.44 -4.81
CA ALA A 367 10.11 -4.94 -5.37
C ALA A 367 11.32 -4.04 -5.07
N ASP A 368 11.14 -2.72 -5.12
CA ASP A 368 12.21 -1.75 -4.85
C ASP A 368 12.65 -1.81 -3.37
N GLU A 369 11.71 -1.89 -2.45
CA GLU A 369 11.99 -1.96 -1.01
C GLU A 369 12.65 -3.28 -0.62
N VAL A 370 12.18 -4.39 -1.19
CA VAL A 370 12.67 -5.74 -0.86
C VAL A 370 14.05 -6.00 -1.47
N PHE A 371 14.27 -5.61 -2.73
CA PHE A 371 15.49 -5.93 -3.51
C PHE A 371 16.50 -4.78 -3.63
N LEU A 372 16.31 -3.68 -2.91
CA LEU A 372 17.17 -2.48 -2.96
C LEU A 372 17.19 -1.81 -4.34
N GLY A 373 16.02 -1.34 -4.78
CA GLY A 373 15.87 -0.81 -6.14
C GLY A 373 16.02 0.70 -6.30
N TYR A 374 15.90 1.48 -5.23
CA TYR A 374 16.02 2.94 -5.31
C TYR A 374 17.46 3.41 -5.25
N GLU A 375 17.82 4.36 -6.12
CA GLU A 375 19.14 5.00 -6.11
C GLU A 375 19.42 5.69 -4.77
N GLY A 376 18.40 6.23 -4.11
CA GLY A 376 18.50 6.81 -2.77
C GLY A 376 19.02 5.84 -1.70
N TYR A 377 18.96 4.53 -1.94
CA TYR A 377 19.51 3.53 -1.02
C TYR A 377 21.04 3.38 -1.11
N LEU A 378 21.68 3.90 -2.15
CA LEU A 378 23.15 3.80 -2.33
C LEU A 378 23.93 4.35 -1.13
N LYS A 379 23.44 5.41 -0.49
CA LYS A 379 24.07 5.93 0.74
C LYS A 379 24.04 4.91 1.89
N ASN A 380 22.92 4.22 2.05
CA ASN A 380 22.78 3.23 3.11
C ASN A 380 23.59 1.97 2.79
N ILE A 381 23.67 1.60 1.51
CA ILE A 381 24.55 0.54 1.01
C ILE A 381 26.02 0.92 1.24
N TYR A 382 26.43 2.16 0.93
CA TYR A 382 27.76 2.67 1.23
C TYR A 382 28.08 2.57 2.72
N LYS A 383 27.18 3.05 3.58
CA LYS A 383 27.36 2.96 5.03
C LYS A 383 27.58 1.51 5.49
N TYR A 384 26.80 0.56 4.97
CA TYR A 384 26.93 -0.86 5.28
C TYR A 384 28.34 -1.40 4.95
N PHE A 385 28.88 -1.09 3.76
CA PHE A 385 30.23 -1.50 3.37
C PHE A 385 31.31 -0.78 4.18
N ASN A 386 31.12 0.51 4.46
CA ASN A 386 32.06 1.30 5.25
C ASN A 386 32.14 0.80 6.70
N ASP A 387 31.01 0.48 7.32
CA ASP A 387 30.96 -0.07 8.69
C ASP A 387 31.67 -1.45 8.79
N LYS A 388 31.80 -2.17 7.68
CA LYS A 388 32.58 -3.42 7.56
C LYS A 388 34.05 -3.22 7.21
N GLY A 389 34.48 -2.00 6.92
CA GLY A 389 35.82 -1.71 6.39
C GLY A 389 36.02 -2.10 4.93
N GLU A 390 34.92 -2.28 4.18
CA GLU A 390 34.92 -2.74 2.78
C GLU A 390 34.58 -1.60 1.80
N GLU A 391 34.90 -0.35 2.12
CA GLU A 391 34.62 0.82 1.27
C GLU A 391 35.12 0.64 -0.18
N LYS A 392 36.31 0.04 -0.35
CA LYS A 392 36.89 -0.23 -1.67
C LYS A 392 35.99 -1.14 -2.51
N ASN A 393 35.40 -2.15 -1.91
CA ASN A 393 34.47 -3.09 -2.57
C ASN A 393 33.22 -2.36 -3.06
N PHE A 394 32.66 -1.42 -2.28
CA PHE A 394 31.56 -0.60 -2.70
C PHE A 394 31.88 0.25 -3.96
N PHE A 395 33.03 0.95 -3.96
CA PHE A 395 33.41 1.76 -5.11
C PHE A 395 33.84 0.95 -6.34
N GLU A 396 34.39 -0.24 -6.17
CA GLU A 396 34.62 -1.16 -7.28
C GLU A 396 33.32 -1.60 -7.94
N ASN A 397 32.28 -1.85 -7.16
CA ASN A 397 30.94 -2.11 -7.66
C ASN A 397 30.30 -0.89 -8.34
N LEU A 398 30.63 0.33 -7.93
CA LEU A 398 30.09 1.56 -8.52
C LEU A 398 30.75 2.02 -9.81
N LYS A 399 31.91 1.49 -10.21
CA LYS A 399 32.68 1.95 -11.39
C LYS A 399 31.87 2.04 -12.70
N MET A 400 30.72 1.41 -12.74
CA MET A 400 29.82 1.42 -13.90
C MET A 400 28.68 2.45 -13.78
N PHE A 401 28.55 3.15 -12.65
CA PHE A 401 27.53 4.18 -12.43
C PHE A 401 28.00 5.58 -12.82
N ARG A 402 27.04 6.46 -13.18
CA ARG A 402 27.25 7.86 -13.51
C ARG A 402 27.63 8.76 -12.31
N TYR A 403 27.73 8.20 -11.10
CA TYR A 403 27.93 8.98 -9.90
C TYR A 403 29.41 8.99 -9.50
N SER A 404 29.96 10.20 -9.28
CA SER A 404 31.23 10.37 -8.60
C SER A 404 31.06 10.03 -7.10
N LYS A 405 32.19 9.76 -6.42
CA LYS A 405 32.21 9.57 -4.97
C LYS A 405 31.56 10.76 -4.25
N GLU A 406 31.90 11.97 -4.65
CA GLU A 406 31.36 13.22 -4.15
C GLU A 406 29.86 13.31 -4.43
N GLY A 407 29.40 12.98 -5.64
CA GLY A 407 28.00 13.02 -6.02
C GLY A 407 27.12 12.06 -5.21
N ILE A 408 27.64 10.89 -4.82
CA ILE A 408 26.92 9.96 -3.93
C ILE A 408 26.88 10.49 -2.50
N LEU A 409 28.01 10.97 -1.98
CA LEU A 409 28.10 11.47 -0.62
C LEU A 409 27.34 12.80 -0.46
N ASP A 410 27.42 13.71 -1.42
CA ASP A 410 26.79 15.03 -1.37
C ASP A 410 25.35 15.02 -1.88
N GLY A 411 25.06 14.32 -2.98
CA GLY A 411 23.73 14.27 -3.58
C GLY A 411 22.71 13.51 -2.73
N PHE A 412 23.16 12.47 -2.02
CA PHE A 412 22.30 11.66 -1.14
C PHE A 412 22.36 12.05 0.34
N CYS A 413 23.35 12.85 0.77
CA CYS A 413 23.44 13.37 2.14
C CYS A 413 22.19 14.16 2.56
N GLY A 414 21.58 14.90 1.64
CA GLY A 414 20.44 15.75 1.94
C GLY A 414 19.13 15.03 2.28
N ILE A 415 18.99 13.75 1.96
CA ILE A 415 17.70 13.05 2.09
C ILE A 415 17.60 12.27 3.40
N ASN A 416 18.69 11.67 3.87
CA ASN A 416 18.70 10.78 5.04
C ASN A 416 19.54 11.25 6.23
N ASP A 417 20.12 12.46 6.18
CA ASP A 417 20.82 13.03 7.30
C ASP A 417 19.88 13.88 8.15
N TYR A 418 19.62 13.39 9.36
CA TYR A 418 18.77 14.07 10.34
C TYR A 418 19.15 15.54 10.55
N ASN A 419 20.45 15.86 10.64
CA ASN A 419 20.90 17.23 10.91
C ASN A 419 20.59 18.18 9.75
N ILE A 420 20.87 17.74 8.50
CA ILE A 420 20.55 18.53 7.30
C ILE A 420 19.04 18.70 7.17
N MET A 421 18.28 17.67 7.50
CA MET A 421 16.83 17.75 7.45
C MET A 421 16.29 18.66 8.52
N PHE A 422 16.82 18.62 9.74
CA PHE A 422 16.41 19.50 10.81
C PHE A 422 16.73 20.98 10.49
N GLU A 423 17.89 21.26 9.87
CA GLU A 423 18.20 22.58 9.35
C GLU A 423 17.23 23.05 8.26
N ARG A 424 16.85 22.17 7.34
CA ARG A 424 15.82 22.49 6.31
C ARG A 424 14.47 22.78 6.95
N ILE A 425 14.09 22.02 7.97
CA ILE A 425 12.87 22.24 8.74
C ILE A 425 12.92 23.59 9.45
N GLN A 426 14.00 23.92 10.12
CA GLN A 426 14.17 25.22 10.77
C GLN A 426 14.09 26.40 9.79
N LYS A 427 14.58 26.20 8.55
CA LYS A 427 14.47 27.19 7.47
C LYS A 427 13.10 27.22 6.78
N SER A 428 12.17 26.34 7.13
CA SER A 428 10.86 26.21 6.47
C SER A 428 9.79 27.18 7.00
N ASN A 429 10.10 28.01 7.99
CA ASN A 429 9.14 28.89 8.69
C ASN A 429 7.99 28.17 9.40
N ILE A 430 8.12 26.86 9.66
CA ILE A 430 7.18 26.10 10.50
C ILE A 430 7.33 26.59 11.94
N LYS A 431 6.21 26.87 12.61
CA LYS A 431 6.21 27.33 14.00
C LYS A 431 6.87 26.32 14.94
N ASN A 432 7.75 26.78 15.80
CA ASN A 432 8.57 25.96 16.70
C ASN A 432 7.78 24.97 17.56
N LYS A 433 6.52 25.31 17.92
CA LYS A 433 5.65 24.41 18.73
C LYS A 433 5.34 23.07 18.05
N TYR A 434 5.49 22.99 16.72
CA TYR A 434 5.28 21.76 15.94
C TYR A 434 6.59 21.03 15.60
N LEU A 435 7.74 21.60 15.92
CA LEU A 435 9.07 21.04 15.62
C LEU A 435 9.61 20.24 16.81
N LYS A 436 9.03 19.08 17.06
CA LYS A 436 9.50 18.18 18.11
C LYS A 436 10.70 17.37 17.62
N LYS A 437 11.89 17.79 18.02
CA LYS A 437 13.18 17.26 17.54
C LYS A 437 13.31 15.75 17.70
N GLU A 438 12.90 15.20 18.83
CA GLU A 438 13.02 13.76 19.12
C GLU A 438 12.03 12.92 18.28
N GLU A 439 10.80 13.38 18.08
CA GLU A 439 9.81 12.69 17.25
C GLU A 439 10.28 12.66 15.78
N ILE A 440 10.79 13.79 15.26
CA ILE A 440 11.35 13.87 13.90
C ILE A 440 12.56 12.95 13.76
N LYS A 441 13.42 12.87 14.78
CA LYS A 441 14.59 11.99 14.78
C LYS A 441 14.20 10.52 14.71
N GLN A 442 13.18 10.09 15.46
CA GLN A 442 12.72 8.70 15.47
C GLN A 442 12.24 8.22 14.09
N ILE A 443 11.60 9.09 13.31
CA ILE A 443 11.12 8.76 11.97
C ILE A 443 12.27 8.38 11.03
N PHE A 444 13.44 9.04 11.16
CA PHE A 444 14.55 8.93 10.21
C PHE A 444 15.79 8.22 10.75
N HIS A 445 15.77 7.79 12.01
CA HIS A 445 16.91 7.09 12.61
C HIS A 445 16.78 5.57 12.45
N TYR A 446 17.88 4.93 12.06
CA TYR A 446 18.07 3.48 12.08
C TYR A 446 19.51 3.14 12.42
N GLU A 447 19.70 2.11 13.22
CA GLU A 447 21.03 1.70 13.72
C GLU A 447 21.73 0.73 12.77
N THR A 448 20.95 -0.14 12.10
CA THR A 448 21.45 -1.20 11.23
C THR A 448 20.85 -1.11 9.84
N PHE A 449 21.51 -1.73 8.86
CA PHE A 449 21.00 -1.82 7.50
C PHE A 449 19.67 -2.61 7.44
N LEU A 450 19.56 -3.70 8.23
CA LEU A 450 18.29 -4.43 8.34
C LEU A 450 17.18 -3.55 8.94
N GLY A 451 17.50 -2.78 9.98
CA GLY A 451 16.55 -1.81 10.57
C GLY A 451 16.08 -0.77 9.57
N PHE A 452 16.97 -0.30 8.68
CA PHE A 452 16.59 0.56 7.55
C PHE A 452 15.59 -0.13 6.62
N ASN A 453 15.88 -1.34 6.13
CA ASN A 453 15.00 -2.07 5.22
C ASN A 453 13.63 -2.35 5.86
N VAL A 454 13.62 -2.76 7.13
CA VAL A 454 12.37 -3.00 7.87
C VAL A 454 11.52 -1.72 7.97
N LYS A 455 12.13 -0.57 8.21
CA LYS A 455 11.41 0.72 8.22
C LYS A 455 10.86 1.10 6.86
N GLU A 456 11.61 0.91 5.78
CA GLU A 456 11.14 1.21 4.42
C GLU A 456 9.90 0.40 4.07
N ILE A 457 9.80 -0.83 4.56
CA ILE A 457 8.64 -1.73 4.34
C ILE A 457 7.48 -1.42 5.29
N LYS A 458 7.75 -1.23 6.60
CA LYS A 458 6.69 -1.17 7.63
C LYS A 458 6.13 0.22 7.92
N SER A 459 6.91 1.29 7.72
CA SER A 459 6.53 2.62 8.21
C SER A 459 6.97 3.80 7.35
N ASN A 460 7.61 3.53 6.21
CA ASN A 460 8.06 4.62 5.34
C ASN A 460 7.45 4.50 3.93
N ASN A 461 8.29 4.30 2.94
CA ASN A 461 7.93 4.41 1.54
C ASN A 461 6.84 3.43 1.10
N LEU A 462 6.98 2.14 1.46
CA LEU A 462 6.04 1.11 1.01
C LEU A 462 4.61 1.35 1.53
N GLN A 463 4.44 1.83 2.76
CA GLN A 463 3.09 2.08 3.31
C GLN A 463 2.33 3.15 2.52
N ALA A 464 3.02 4.20 2.08
CA ALA A 464 2.46 5.22 1.21
C ALA A 464 2.05 4.63 -0.15
N LEU A 465 2.93 3.83 -0.77
CA LEU A 465 2.68 3.19 -2.07
C LEU A 465 1.51 2.22 -1.99
N LEU A 466 1.41 1.40 -0.93
CA LEU A 466 0.29 0.48 -0.73
C LEU A 466 -1.04 1.21 -0.53
N ARG A 467 -1.03 2.37 0.15
CA ARG A 467 -2.22 3.21 0.25
C ARG A 467 -2.65 3.71 -1.14
N TYR A 468 -1.73 4.24 -1.93
CA TYR A 468 -2.03 4.74 -3.27
C TYR A 468 -2.55 3.63 -4.17
N GLU A 469 -1.91 2.48 -4.14
CA GLU A 469 -2.28 1.28 -4.89
C GLU A 469 -3.72 0.83 -4.57
N ASP A 470 -4.05 0.65 -3.28
CA ASP A 470 -5.39 0.25 -2.85
C ASP A 470 -6.44 1.31 -3.21
N ARG A 471 -6.14 2.60 -2.97
CA ARG A 471 -7.10 3.68 -3.21
C ARG A 471 -7.42 3.88 -4.69
N ASP A 472 -6.40 3.93 -5.54
CA ASP A 472 -6.57 4.16 -6.98
C ASP A 472 -7.26 2.98 -7.65
N SER A 473 -6.91 1.76 -7.28
CA SER A 473 -7.53 0.57 -7.84
C SER A 473 -8.97 0.40 -7.38
N MET A 474 -9.23 0.63 -6.08
CA MET A 474 -10.57 0.49 -5.53
C MET A 474 -11.53 1.62 -5.93
N ALA A 475 -11.04 2.77 -6.35
CA ALA A 475 -11.89 3.81 -6.96
C ALA A 475 -12.72 3.27 -8.14
N PHE A 476 -12.24 2.21 -8.78
CA PHE A 476 -12.87 1.56 -9.93
C PHE A 476 -13.34 0.13 -9.65
N GLY A 477 -13.27 -0.34 -8.41
CA GLY A 477 -13.59 -1.72 -8.07
C GLY A 477 -12.66 -2.69 -8.80
N VAL A 478 -11.35 -2.42 -8.77
CA VAL A 478 -10.28 -3.29 -9.28
C VAL A 478 -9.42 -3.71 -8.11
N GLU A 479 -9.13 -5.00 -8.00
CA GLU A 479 -8.22 -5.54 -6.99
C GLU A 479 -6.79 -5.57 -7.51
N THR A 480 -5.83 -5.03 -6.75
CA THR A 480 -4.41 -5.21 -7.06
C THR A 480 -3.79 -6.33 -6.23
N ARG A 481 -2.90 -7.10 -6.87
CA ARG A 481 -2.14 -8.22 -6.28
C ARG A 481 -0.65 -7.99 -6.44
N LEU A 482 0.10 -8.13 -5.34
CA LEU A 482 1.50 -7.73 -5.24
C LEU A 482 2.40 -8.96 -4.92
N PRO A 483 2.84 -9.72 -5.93
CA PRO A 483 3.60 -10.96 -5.70
C PRO A 483 4.94 -10.77 -5.00
N TYR A 484 5.56 -9.59 -5.09
CA TYR A 484 6.80 -9.29 -4.36
C TYR A 484 6.62 -9.18 -2.86
N LEU A 485 5.37 -9.05 -2.38
CA LEU A 485 5.01 -9.01 -0.96
C LEU A 485 4.55 -10.38 -0.42
N ASP A 486 4.97 -11.49 -1.03
CA ASP A 486 4.87 -12.78 -0.38
C ASP A 486 5.85 -12.83 0.80
N HIS A 487 5.34 -13.06 2.01
CA HIS A 487 6.15 -13.00 3.23
C HIS A 487 7.34 -13.97 3.21
N ARG A 488 7.20 -15.14 2.58
CA ARG A 488 8.27 -16.12 2.43
C ARG A 488 9.41 -15.58 1.57
N LEU A 489 9.05 -14.87 0.48
CA LEU A 489 10.02 -14.20 -0.40
C LEU A 489 10.69 -13.03 0.32
N VAL A 490 9.91 -12.20 1.00
CA VAL A 490 10.42 -11.01 1.71
C VAL A 490 11.38 -11.44 2.83
N ASP A 491 10.98 -12.38 3.69
CA ASP A 491 11.84 -12.91 4.77
C ASP A 491 13.13 -13.50 4.21
N PHE A 492 13.03 -14.28 3.13
CA PHE A 492 14.20 -14.85 2.49
C PHE A 492 15.16 -13.76 1.97
N VAL A 493 14.65 -12.79 1.22
CA VAL A 493 15.50 -11.73 0.64
C VAL A 493 16.11 -10.84 1.72
N LEU A 494 15.36 -10.50 2.78
CA LEU A 494 15.89 -9.67 3.87
C LEU A 494 16.99 -10.37 4.65
N SER A 495 16.95 -11.68 4.77
CA SER A 495 18.00 -12.47 5.43
C SER A 495 19.33 -12.54 4.66
N LEU A 496 19.30 -12.24 3.35
CA LEU A 496 20.50 -12.29 2.51
C LEU A 496 21.37 -11.04 2.70
N PRO A 497 22.70 -11.20 2.61
CA PRO A 497 23.63 -10.08 2.70
C PRO A 497 23.46 -9.09 1.54
N VAL A 498 23.84 -7.83 1.79
CA VAL A 498 23.72 -6.73 0.80
C VAL A 498 24.51 -7.02 -0.47
N GLU A 499 25.67 -7.69 -0.31
CA GLU A 499 26.60 -8.06 -1.39
C GLU A 499 25.94 -8.92 -2.47
N ILE A 500 24.87 -9.67 -2.14
CA ILE A 500 24.13 -10.46 -3.15
C ILE A 500 23.08 -9.60 -3.85
N LYS A 501 22.56 -8.59 -3.18
CA LYS A 501 21.51 -7.69 -3.70
C LYS A 501 22.06 -6.56 -4.57
N PHE A 502 23.30 -6.14 -4.28
CA PHE A 502 24.02 -5.09 -4.99
C PHE A 502 25.39 -5.59 -5.48
N GLN A 503 25.53 -5.84 -6.77
CA GLN A 503 26.74 -6.31 -7.42
C GLN A 503 26.94 -5.66 -8.79
N GLN A 504 28.20 -5.55 -9.23
CA GLN A 504 28.57 -5.07 -10.58
C GLN A 504 27.93 -3.73 -10.93
N GLY A 505 27.65 -2.90 -9.92
CA GLY A 505 26.98 -1.63 -10.08
C GLY A 505 25.48 -1.71 -10.28
N TYR A 506 24.86 -2.87 -10.21
CA TYR A 506 23.41 -3.01 -10.36
C TYR A 506 22.69 -3.08 -9.03
N LEU A 507 21.73 -2.19 -8.83
CA LEU A 507 20.66 -2.38 -7.86
C LEU A 507 19.76 -3.54 -8.30
N LYS A 508 19.06 -4.18 -7.36
CA LYS A 508 18.25 -5.39 -7.63
C LYS A 508 19.03 -6.52 -8.32
N TYR A 509 20.35 -6.62 -8.10
CA TYR A 509 21.15 -7.65 -8.76
C TYR A 509 20.60 -9.06 -8.52
N LEU A 510 20.15 -9.33 -7.31
CA LEU A 510 19.52 -10.60 -6.94
C LEU A 510 18.28 -10.90 -7.81
N LEU A 511 17.38 -9.94 -8.01
CA LEU A 511 16.19 -10.11 -8.85
C LEU A 511 16.57 -10.29 -10.34
N ARG A 512 17.49 -9.43 -10.84
CA ARG A 512 17.99 -9.51 -12.22
C ARG A 512 18.54 -10.90 -12.54
N LYS A 513 19.39 -11.41 -11.64
CA LYS A 513 20.01 -12.72 -11.83
C LYS A 513 19.03 -13.88 -11.67
N SER A 514 18.05 -13.74 -10.78
CA SER A 514 16.99 -14.75 -10.59
C SER A 514 16.02 -14.85 -11.78
N CYS A 515 15.87 -13.77 -12.57
CA CYS A 515 14.92 -13.68 -13.68
C CYS A 515 15.60 -13.50 -15.05
N GLU A 516 16.90 -13.71 -15.14
CA GLU A 516 17.72 -13.42 -16.32
C GLU A 516 17.26 -14.15 -17.59
N ASP A 517 16.73 -15.33 -17.45
CA ASP A 517 16.23 -16.17 -18.55
C ASP A 517 14.80 -15.84 -19.02
N LEU A 518 14.09 -14.98 -18.30
CA LEU A 518 12.67 -14.67 -18.58
C LEU A 518 12.48 -13.57 -19.61
N LEU A 519 13.48 -12.70 -19.80
CA LEU A 519 13.37 -11.45 -20.52
C LEU A 519 14.61 -11.20 -21.38
N PRO A 520 14.51 -10.35 -22.41
CA PRO A 520 15.67 -9.93 -23.17
C PRO A 520 16.72 -9.24 -22.28
N LYS A 521 18.01 -9.47 -22.58
CA LYS A 521 19.13 -8.89 -21.80
C LYS A 521 19.05 -7.38 -21.67
N GLN A 522 18.60 -6.68 -22.70
CA GLN A 522 18.44 -5.22 -22.72
C GLN A 522 17.40 -4.72 -21.72
N ILE A 523 16.46 -5.56 -21.31
CA ILE A 523 15.48 -5.26 -20.26
C ILE A 523 16.06 -5.61 -18.89
N VAL A 524 16.57 -6.84 -18.72
CA VAL A 524 17.09 -7.32 -17.44
C VAL A 524 18.28 -6.51 -16.95
N TRP A 525 19.21 -6.17 -17.85
CA TRP A 525 20.46 -5.48 -17.52
C TRP A 525 20.48 -4.00 -17.90
N ARG A 526 19.29 -3.39 -17.99
CA ARG A 526 19.12 -1.96 -18.19
C ARG A 526 19.62 -1.17 -16.97
N TYR A 527 20.44 -0.14 -17.18
CA TYR A 527 20.89 0.79 -16.15
C TYR A 527 19.92 1.92 -15.88
N ASN A 528 19.43 2.54 -16.97
CA ASN A 528 18.60 3.73 -16.88
C ASN A 528 17.17 3.31 -16.51
N LYS A 529 16.86 3.24 -15.20
CA LYS A 529 15.47 3.16 -14.75
C LYS A 529 14.95 4.59 -14.65
N MET A 530 13.81 4.84 -15.26
CA MET A 530 13.01 6.02 -14.99
C MET A 530 11.98 5.68 -13.91
N GLY A 531 11.60 6.66 -13.09
CA GLY A 531 10.46 6.52 -12.20
C GLY A 531 9.16 6.53 -13.00
N PHE A 532 8.10 5.96 -12.43
CA PHE A 532 6.75 6.13 -12.96
C PHE A 532 6.30 7.56 -12.67
N GLU A 533 6.63 8.49 -13.57
CA GLU A 533 6.48 9.92 -13.40
C GLU A 533 5.40 10.48 -14.32
N SER A 534 4.56 11.36 -13.76
CA SER A 534 3.67 12.22 -14.53
C SER A 534 4.43 13.46 -15.03
N PRO A 535 3.94 14.16 -16.07
CA PRO A 535 4.47 15.45 -16.50
C PRO A 535 4.08 16.56 -15.53
N GLN A 536 4.42 16.39 -14.24
CA GLN A 536 3.97 17.23 -13.14
C GLN A 536 4.24 18.72 -13.35
N LYS A 537 5.44 19.07 -13.86
CA LYS A 537 5.80 20.50 -14.07
C LYS A 537 4.89 21.17 -15.07
N GLU A 538 4.48 20.43 -16.10
CA GLU A 538 3.58 20.94 -17.13
C GLU A 538 2.17 21.06 -16.57
N TRP A 539 1.66 19.99 -15.96
CA TRP A 539 0.32 19.96 -15.39
C TRP A 539 0.10 21.02 -14.29
N LEU A 540 1.10 21.26 -13.43
CA LEU A 540 0.97 22.26 -12.37
C LEU A 540 1.10 23.71 -12.84
N LYS A 541 1.62 23.93 -14.05
CA LYS A 541 1.86 25.28 -14.56
C LYS A 541 0.57 26.04 -14.85
N THR A 542 -0.43 25.37 -15.43
CA THR A 542 -1.68 25.99 -15.85
C THR A 542 -2.55 26.46 -14.70
N PHE A 543 -2.62 25.69 -13.60
CA PHE A 543 -3.46 26.06 -12.45
C PHE A 543 -2.68 26.55 -11.23
N LYS A 544 -1.43 27.00 -11.43
CA LYS A 544 -0.56 27.52 -10.35
C LYS A 544 -1.21 28.65 -9.55
N SER A 545 -1.95 29.52 -10.20
CA SER A 545 -2.65 30.64 -9.56
C SER A 545 -3.73 30.15 -8.59
N GLU A 546 -4.48 29.10 -8.97
CA GLU A 546 -5.51 28.49 -8.12
C GLU A 546 -4.88 27.79 -6.91
N MET A 547 -3.75 27.10 -7.12
CA MET A 547 -3.01 26.47 -6.03
C MET A 547 -2.57 27.51 -5.00
N LEU A 548 -1.98 28.62 -5.44
CA LEU A 548 -1.53 29.70 -4.57
C LEU A 548 -2.71 30.32 -3.81
N MET A 549 -3.84 30.48 -4.46
CA MET A 549 -5.06 31.00 -3.84
C MET A 549 -5.55 30.06 -2.72
N ALA A 550 -5.66 28.76 -3.00
CA ALA A 550 -6.06 27.77 -2.00
C ALA A 550 -5.10 27.72 -0.81
N ILE A 551 -3.78 27.71 -1.05
CA ILE A 551 -2.75 27.74 -0.01
C ILE A 551 -2.90 28.99 0.89
N ASN A 552 -3.12 30.17 0.30
CA ASN A 552 -3.27 31.41 1.04
C ASN A 552 -4.57 31.49 1.86
N HIS A 553 -5.61 30.76 1.50
CA HIS A 553 -6.88 30.70 2.24
C HIS A 553 -6.88 29.64 3.35
N SER A 554 -6.02 28.62 3.29
CA SER A 554 -5.97 27.54 4.28
C SER A 554 -5.69 28.05 5.69
N ARG A 555 -6.57 27.72 6.62
CA ARG A 555 -6.43 28.02 8.06
C ARG A 555 -5.39 27.12 8.70
N ILE A 556 -5.35 25.84 8.29
CA ILE A 556 -4.38 24.87 8.78
C ILE A 556 -2.96 25.30 8.43
N LEU A 557 -2.70 25.73 7.19
CA LEU A 557 -1.38 26.21 6.80
C LEU A 557 -0.97 27.49 7.54
N LYS A 558 -1.89 28.44 7.74
CA LYS A 558 -1.65 29.63 8.57
C LYS A 558 -1.37 29.27 10.03
N GLU A 559 -1.95 28.19 10.53
CA GLU A 559 -1.66 27.71 11.87
C GLU A 559 -0.28 27.06 11.96
N ILE A 560 0.18 26.35 10.92
CA ILE A 560 1.47 25.66 10.90
C ILE A 560 2.64 26.63 10.67
N PHE A 561 2.50 27.61 9.78
CA PHE A 561 3.59 28.47 9.34
C PHE A 561 3.50 29.87 9.92
N ASP A 562 4.66 30.49 10.24
CA ASP A 562 4.75 31.92 10.48
C ASP A 562 4.65 32.71 9.16
N LYS A 563 5.28 32.19 8.10
CA LYS A 563 5.23 32.73 6.75
C LYS A 563 5.35 31.56 5.74
N ILE A 564 4.45 31.50 4.77
CA ILE A 564 4.51 30.50 3.71
C ILE A 564 5.40 31.03 2.58
N GLU A 565 6.54 30.35 2.34
CA GLU A 565 7.45 30.62 1.22
C GLU A 565 7.54 29.41 0.32
N ILE A 566 7.02 29.50 -0.89
CA ILE A 566 6.99 28.42 -1.88
C ILE A 566 8.30 28.46 -2.66
N ARG A 567 9.10 27.42 -2.54
CA ARG A 567 10.44 27.33 -3.15
C ARG A 567 10.52 26.34 -4.32
N GLU A 568 9.68 25.29 -4.29
CA GLU A 568 9.72 24.17 -5.23
C GLU A 568 8.30 23.73 -5.60
N ASP A 569 8.09 23.20 -6.81
CA ASP A 569 6.78 22.71 -7.29
C ASP A 569 6.24 21.58 -6.42
N ASN A 570 7.09 20.63 -5.99
CA ASN A 570 6.69 19.54 -5.09
C ASN A 570 6.23 20.04 -3.72
N PHE A 571 6.89 21.09 -3.18
CA PHE A 571 6.47 21.70 -1.92
C PHE A 571 5.12 22.41 -2.08
N MET A 572 4.95 23.15 -3.18
CA MET A 572 3.68 23.80 -3.51
C MET A 572 2.55 22.79 -3.64
N TRP A 573 2.79 21.65 -4.32
CA TRP A 573 1.84 20.57 -4.46
C TRP A 573 1.38 20.01 -3.11
N ARG A 574 2.33 19.75 -2.18
CA ARG A 574 1.99 19.27 -0.83
C ARG A 574 1.12 20.25 -0.05
N LEU A 575 1.47 21.54 -0.08
CA LEU A 575 0.67 22.57 0.57
C LEU A 575 -0.73 22.70 -0.05
N TYR A 576 -0.82 22.63 -1.37
CA TYR A 576 -2.10 22.65 -2.07
C TYR A 576 -2.98 21.44 -1.67
N ASN A 577 -2.40 20.25 -1.60
CA ASN A 577 -3.12 19.06 -1.15
C ASN A 577 -3.69 19.25 0.27
N ILE A 578 -2.93 19.84 1.19
CA ILE A 578 -3.42 20.14 2.54
C ILE A 578 -4.58 21.13 2.49
N ALA A 579 -4.44 22.20 1.70
CA ALA A 579 -5.47 23.22 1.58
C ALA A 579 -6.79 22.64 0.98
N LYS A 580 -6.68 21.80 -0.04
CA LYS A 580 -7.85 21.14 -0.63
C LYS A 580 -8.45 20.07 0.29
N TRP A 581 -7.64 19.32 1.01
CA TRP A 581 -8.10 18.36 2.02
C TRP A 581 -8.88 19.07 3.15
N GLU A 582 -8.38 20.23 3.65
CA GLU A 582 -9.10 21.07 4.61
C GLU A 582 -10.49 21.46 4.08
N GLU A 583 -10.58 21.87 2.81
CA GLU A 583 -11.83 22.27 2.15
C GLU A 583 -12.77 21.07 1.96
N ILE A 584 -12.28 19.98 1.37
CA ILE A 584 -13.06 18.78 1.01
C ILE A 584 -13.73 18.15 2.22
N TYR A 585 -12.98 18.02 3.31
CA TYR A 585 -13.45 17.35 4.54
C TYR A 585 -13.89 18.33 5.64
N ARG A 586 -13.85 19.65 5.36
CA ARG A 586 -14.18 20.72 6.33
C ARG A 586 -13.42 20.56 7.64
N VAL A 587 -12.11 20.30 7.52
CA VAL A 587 -11.27 19.99 8.68
C VAL A 587 -11.05 21.23 9.53
N GLU A 588 -11.23 21.07 10.83
CA GLU A 588 -10.96 22.11 11.85
C GLU A 588 -9.54 21.97 12.41
N ILE A 589 -9.06 23.03 13.07
CA ILE A 589 -7.76 23.05 13.76
C ILE A 589 -7.87 22.42 15.14
#